data_ccbd31100edc260a6ef20ab3b7d4f9a6
#
_entry.id   ccbd31100edc260a6ef20ab3b7d4f9a6
#
_cell.length_a   1.000
_cell.length_b   1.000
_cell.length_c   1.000
_cell.angle_alpha   90.00
_cell.angle_beta   90.00
_cell.angle_gamma   90.00
#
_symmetry.space_group_name_H-M   'P 1'
#
loop_
_entity.id
_entity.type
_entity.pdbx_description
1 polymer ?
#
loop_
_entity_poly.entity_id
_entity_poly.type
_entity_poly.pdbx_seq_one_letter_code
_entity_poly.pdbx_strand_id
1 'polypeptide(L)'
;EQPFMYRSVTVNGTRVFFTEEYYCDDSFKTSSIDELVDRGRNEICLSLDYVAPKPNDLDPVKRYGTEIESIYLTGDFGVRARASEHPLKTSQKNSLKVLEPKPVLSYSGFELDAETQTFDGNLTDAGYPFYAGSFELENEFIVDTVENQRRYFLSFPSFEATVIRVEINGSPLPPLVFNPFEADITELLHEGVNSVKVTLTNSLRNMLGPHHHKGGELIAVGPLSFTGETSWTSTDKGEANWYDVRLTGEAGIWRDDYYMVPFGLLEAPQILIQ
;
A
#
# COMPACT_ATOMS: atom_id res chain seq x y z
N GLU A 1 -6.98 13.72 6.56
CA GLU A 1 -5.99 14.80 6.75
C GLU A 1 -6.69 16.13 7.11
N GLN A 2 -5.95 17.08 7.68
CA GLN A 2 -6.36 18.48 7.94
C GLN A 2 -7.78 18.65 8.49
N PRO A 3 -8.14 18.05 9.63
CA PRO A 3 -9.52 18.04 10.14
C PRO A 3 -10.07 19.43 10.48
N PHE A 4 -9.21 20.44 10.61
CA PHE A 4 -9.61 21.84 10.85
C PHE A 4 -10.38 22.46 9.66
N MET A 5 -10.33 21.88 8.47
CA MET A 5 -11.11 22.31 7.31
C MET A 5 -12.60 21.94 7.42
N TYR A 6 -12.94 21.01 8.29
CA TYR A 6 -14.33 20.58 8.48
C TYR A 6 -15.02 21.39 9.57
N ARG A 7 -16.23 21.84 9.32
CA ARG A 7 -17.11 22.44 10.36
C ARG A 7 -17.49 21.41 11.41
N SER A 8 -17.71 20.18 10.99
CA SER A 8 -17.96 19.05 11.86
C SER A 8 -17.69 17.72 11.14
N VAL A 9 -17.26 16.76 11.94
CA VAL A 9 -17.22 15.35 11.59
C VAL A 9 -18.12 14.62 12.58
N THR A 10 -18.99 13.74 12.10
CA THR A 10 -19.83 12.89 12.96
C THR A 10 -19.69 11.43 12.55
N VAL A 11 -19.79 10.53 13.53
CA VAL A 11 -19.93 9.09 13.34
C VAL A 11 -21.26 8.69 13.94
N ASN A 12 -22.12 8.07 13.15
CA ASN A 12 -23.48 7.67 13.55
C ASN A 12 -24.26 8.81 14.24
N GLY A 13 -24.08 10.06 13.74
CA GLY A 13 -24.73 11.26 14.28
C GLY A 13 -24.03 11.88 15.49
N THR A 14 -23.07 11.21 16.11
CA THR A 14 -22.30 11.74 17.25
C THR A 14 -21.08 12.51 16.76
N ARG A 15 -20.87 13.72 17.27
CA ARG A 15 -19.76 14.58 16.87
C ARG A 15 -18.42 14.02 17.37
N VAL A 16 -17.44 14.00 16.47
CA VAL A 16 -16.05 13.62 16.74
C VAL A 16 -15.20 14.86 16.88
N PHE A 17 -14.27 14.83 17.85
CA PHE A 17 -13.27 15.89 18.06
C PHE A 17 -11.88 15.29 17.89
N PHE A 18 -11.08 15.93 17.05
CA PHE A 18 -9.69 15.52 16.86
C PHE A 18 -8.82 16.08 17.98
N THR A 19 -7.85 15.29 18.38
CA THR A 19 -6.83 15.66 19.39
C THR A 19 -5.56 16.16 18.69
N GLU A 20 -4.54 16.48 19.49
CA GLU A 20 -3.19 16.76 18.95
C GLU A 20 -2.46 15.47 18.55
N GLU A 21 -2.99 14.29 18.88
CA GLU A 21 -2.44 13.02 18.44
C GLU A 21 -2.56 12.85 16.94
N TYR A 22 -1.58 12.17 16.35
CA TYR A 22 -1.51 11.94 14.90
C TYR A 22 -0.96 10.56 14.56
N TYR A 23 -1.24 10.10 13.36
CA TYR A 23 -0.72 8.84 12.83
C TYR A 23 0.29 9.15 11.72
N CYS A 24 1.52 8.69 11.87
CA CYS A 24 2.68 8.82 10.97
C CYS A 24 3.08 10.25 10.54
N ASP A 25 2.16 11.18 10.41
CA ASP A 25 2.41 12.58 10.02
C ASP A 25 1.46 13.51 10.79
N ASP A 26 1.91 14.71 11.15
CA ASP A 26 1.16 15.65 11.95
C ASP A 26 -0.15 16.15 11.28
N SER A 27 -0.26 16.03 9.99
CA SER A 27 -1.49 16.33 9.25
C SER A 27 -2.58 15.27 9.41
N PHE A 28 -2.23 14.04 9.81
CA PHE A 28 -3.16 12.93 10.04
C PHE A 28 -3.62 12.89 11.50
N LYS A 29 -4.40 13.87 11.91
CA LYS A 29 -4.96 13.91 13.27
C LYS A 29 -5.89 12.74 13.49
N THR A 30 -5.83 12.16 14.69
CA THR A 30 -6.60 10.98 15.09
C THR A 30 -7.71 11.31 16.08
N SER A 31 -8.71 10.45 16.13
CA SER A 31 -9.73 10.45 17.16
C SER A 31 -10.24 9.02 17.34
N SER A 32 -10.41 8.56 18.61
CA SER A 32 -11.07 7.31 18.88
C SER A 32 -12.55 7.38 18.52
N ILE A 33 -13.03 6.31 17.89
CA ILE A 33 -14.43 6.12 17.53
C ILE A 33 -15.01 4.79 18.05
N ASP A 34 -14.28 4.10 18.93
CA ASP A 34 -14.62 2.76 19.42
C ASP A 34 -16.01 2.67 20.02
N GLU A 35 -16.44 3.68 20.77
CA GLU A 35 -17.76 3.75 21.38
C GLU A 35 -18.85 4.28 20.43
N LEU A 36 -18.49 4.70 19.23
CA LEU A 36 -19.39 5.33 18.26
C LEU A 36 -19.78 4.40 17.11
N VAL A 37 -19.10 3.26 16.97
CA VAL A 37 -19.31 2.33 15.87
C VAL A 37 -20.08 1.11 16.31
N ASP A 38 -20.96 0.64 15.44
CA ASP A 38 -21.75 -0.56 15.59
C ASP A 38 -21.31 -1.66 14.60
N ARG A 39 -21.73 -2.90 14.85
CA ARG A 39 -21.60 -3.95 13.86
C ARG A 39 -22.47 -3.64 12.64
N GLY A 40 -21.88 -3.76 11.44
CA GLY A 40 -22.55 -3.53 10.19
C GLY A 40 -22.31 -2.14 9.64
N ARG A 41 -23.36 -1.47 9.17
CA ARG A 41 -23.21 -0.17 8.51
C ARG A 41 -23.04 0.95 9.53
N ASN A 42 -21.97 1.72 9.35
CA ASN A 42 -21.73 2.96 10.08
C ASN A 42 -21.73 4.13 9.09
N GLU A 43 -22.07 5.32 9.57
CA GLU A 43 -22.11 6.54 8.79
C GLU A 43 -21.11 7.55 9.33
N ILE A 44 -20.16 7.95 8.48
CA ILE A 44 -19.24 9.06 8.74
C ILE A 44 -19.71 10.24 7.89
N CYS A 45 -20.11 11.34 8.55
CA CYS A 45 -20.57 12.53 7.87
C CYS A 45 -19.60 13.70 8.07
N LEU A 46 -19.16 14.30 6.96
CA LEU A 46 -18.29 15.46 6.93
C LEU A 46 -19.09 16.70 6.51
N SER A 47 -19.03 17.76 7.28
CA SER A 47 -19.62 19.06 6.93
C SER A 47 -18.51 20.09 6.73
N LEU A 48 -18.48 20.71 5.57
CA LEU A 48 -17.45 21.70 5.19
C LEU A 48 -18.03 22.79 4.30
N ASP A 49 -17.29 23.88 4.13
CA ASP A 49 -17.61 24.94 3.18
C ASP A 49 -17.02 24.63 1.81
N TYR A 50 -17.87 24.64 0.79
CA TYR A 50 -17.42 24.42 -0.58
C TYR A 50 -16.85 25.70 -1.19
N VAL A 51 -15.61 25.63 -1.63
CA VAL A 51 -14.93 26.67 -2.42
C VAL A 51 -14.64 26.11 -3.80
N ALA A 52 -15.22 26.69 -4.83
CA ALA A 52 -14.96 26.25 -6.21
C ALA A 52 -13.49 26.51 -6.63
N PRO A 53 -12.84 25.58 -7.32
CA PRO A 53 -11.46 25.78 -7.77
C PRO A 53 -11.36 26.92 -8.78
N LYS A 54 -10.26 27.68 -8.71
CA LYS A 54 -9.90 28.75 -9.64
C LYS A 54 -8.48 28.50 -10.17
N PRO A 55 -8.31 27.72 -11.23
CA PRO A 55 -7.01 27.19 -11.66
C PRO A 55 -5.91 28.24 -11.89
N ASN A 56 -6.27 29.46 -12.19
CA ASN A 56 -5.33 30.56 -12.44
C ASN A 56 -5.12 31.50 -11.24
N ASP A 57 -5.70 31.20 -10.08
CA ASP A 57 -5.49 32.01 -8.86
C ASP A 57 -4.10 31.74 -8.29
N LEU A 58 -3.46 32.80 -7.80
CA LEU A 58 -2.14 32.69 -7.15
C LEU A 58 -2.23 32.10 -5.74
N ASP A 59 -3.38 32.20 -5.11
CA ASP A 59 -3.65 31.61 -3.80
C ASP A 59 -3.88 30.10 -3.99
N PRO A 60 -3.06 29.23 -3.39
CA PRO A 60 -3.21 27.78 -3.53
C PRO A 60 -4.60 27.28 -3.08
N VAL A 61 -5.13 27.81 -2.00
CA VAL A 61 -6.46 27.41 -1.49
C VAL A 61 -7.56 27.70 -2.52
N LYS A 62 -7.48 28.83 -3.19
CA LYS A 62 -8.44 29.19 -4.25
C LYS A 62 -8.16 28.45 -5.55
N ARG A 63 -6.88 28.16 -5.85
CA ARG A 63 -6.50 27.43 -7.06
C ARG A 63 -7.10 26.04 -7.08
N TYR A 64 -6.97 25.31 -5.98
CA TYR A 64 -7.44 23.93 -5.88
C TYR A 64 -8.88 23.80 -5.37
N GLY A 65 -9.36 24.83 -4.67
CA GLY A 65 -10.69 24.82 -4.06
C GLY A 65 -10.77 23.90 -2.85
N THR A 66 -11.99 23.44 -2.57
CA THR A 66 -12.22 22.47 -1.50
C THR A 66 -11.89 21.06 -1.98
N GLU A 67 -10.97 20.42 -1.30
CA GLU A 67 -10.67 19.01 -1.45
C GLU A 67 -11.13 18.25 -0.20
N ILE A 68 -11.63 17.02 -0.41
CA ILE A 68 -11.90 16.10 0.68
C ILE A 68 -10.70 15.15 0.72
N GLU A 69 -9.90 15.32 1.75
CA GLU A 69 -8.72 14.51 1.98
C GLU A 69 -9.08 13.09 2.41
N SER A 70 -8.12 12.17 2.27
CA SER A 70 -8.29 10.77 2.62
C SER A 70 -8.59 10.59 4.11
N ILE A 71 -9.50 9.66 4.40
CA ILE A 71 -9.87 9.25 5.75
C ILE A 71 -9.48 7.80 5.92
N TYR A 72 -8.76 7.51 6.99
CA TYR A 72 -8.29 6.17 7.30
C TYR A 72 -8.93 5.67 8.59
N LEU A 73 -9.30 4.42 8.62
CA LEU A 73 -9.63 3.68 9.84
C LEU A 73 -8.40 2.88 10.25
N THR A 74 -8.01 2.99 11.50
CA THR A 74 -6.90 2.23 12.08
C THR A 74 -7.38 1.41 13.27
N GLY A 75 -6.83 0.23 13.48
CA GLY A 75 -7.21 -0.67 14.58
C GLY A 75 -6.71 -2.08 14.35
N ASP A 76 -6.99 -2.97 15.31
CA ASP A 76 -6.63 -4.38 15.26
C ASP A 76 -7.68 -5.16 14.48
N PHE A 77 -7.63 -5.08 13.17
CA PHE A 77 -8.55 -5.77 12.27
C PHE A 77 -7.87 -6.17 10.95
N GLY A 78 -8.38 -7.21 10.33
CA GLY A 78 -8.10 -7.52 8.94
C GLY A 78 -9.08 -6.83 7.99
N VAL A 79 -8.76 -6.87 6.71
CA VAL A 79 -9.60 -6.31 5.65
C VAL A 79 -9.87 -7.36 4.58
N ARG A 80 -11.12 -7.76 4.42
CA ARG A 80 -11.52 -8.65 3.35
C ARG A 80 -11.80 -7.86 2.09
N ALA A 81 -11.02 -8.12 1.05
CA ALA A 81 -11.23 -7.55 -0.26
C ALA A 81 -12.28 -8.35 -1.06
N ARG A 82 -13.14 -7.65 -1.79
CA ARG A 82 -14.05 -8.26 -2.76
C ARG A 82 -13.43 -8.17 -4.15
N ALA A 83 -13.29 -9.32 -4.80
CA ALA A 83 -12.73 -9.38 -6.15
C ALA A 83 -13.54 -8.51 -7.13
N SER A 84 -12.83 -7.88 -8.07
CA SER A 84 -13.44 -7.17 -9.19
C SER A 84 -14.08 -8.15 -10.19
N GLU A 85 -15.20 -7.80 -10.76
CA GLU A 85 -15.81 -8.53 -11.89
C GLU A 85 -15.01 -8.37 -13.18
N HIS A 86 -14.24 -7.28 -13.29
CA HIS A 86 -13.45 -6.92 -14.47
C HIS A 86 -11.98 -6.68 -14.09
N PRO A 87 -11.25 -7.72 -13.61
CA PRO A 87 -9.93 -7.53 -13.06
C PRO A 87 -8.90 -7.11 -14.11
N LEU A 88 -8.10 -6.11 -13.77
CA LEU A 88 -6.84 -5.84 -14.43
C LEU A 88 -5.78 -6.69 -13.73
N LYS A 89 -5.01 -7.48 -14.46
CA LYS A 89 -3.99 -8.37 -13.88
C LYS A 89 -2.59 -7.76 -13.90
N THR A 90 -2.35 -6.86 -14.84
CA THR A 90 -1.07 -6.16 -14.98
C THR A 90 -1.34 -4.71 -15.35
N SER A 91 -0.47 -3.82 -14.90
CA SER A 91 -0.50 -2.42 -15.36
C SER A 91 -0.31 -2.35 -16.87
N GLN A 92 -0.91 -1.35 -17.49
CA GLN A 92 -0.69 -1.11 -18.92
C GLN A 92 0.76 -0.70 -19.18
N LYS A 93 1.30 -1.11 -20.33
CA LYS A 93 2.61 -0.61 -20.78
C LYS A 93 2.53 0.90 -20.97
N ASN A 94 3.47 1.58 -20.39
CA ASN A 94 3.60 3.01 -20.63
C ASN A 94 4.33 3.28 -21.95
N SER A 95 4.16 4.48 -22.47
CA SER A 95 4.77 4.91 -23.72
C SER A 95 6.31 5.00 -23.68
N LEU A 96 6.90 5.06 -22.51
CA LEU A 96 8.35 5.06 -22.36
C LEU A 96 8.99 3.70 -22.63
N LYS A 97 8.22 2.63 -22.75
CA LYS A 97 8.66 1.25 -23.06
C LYS A 97 9.80 0.72 -22.18
N VAL A 98 10.11 1.39 -21.09
CA VAL A 98 11.30 1.14 -20.26
C VAL A 98 10.99 0.17 -19.13
N LEU A 99 9.74 0.08 -18.73
CA LEU A 99 9.34 -0.77 -17.61
C LEU A 99 8.37 -1.87 -18.08
N GLU A 100 8.61 -3.08 -17.61
CA GLU A 100 7.67 -4.18 -17.80
C GLU A 100 6.38 -3.92 -17.01
N PRO A 101 5.23 -4.41 -17.52
CA PRO A 101 3.97 -4.32 -16.78
C PRO A 101 4.08 -5.01 -15.43
N LYS A 102 3.68 -4.32 -14.36
CA LYS A 102 3.69 -4.86 -13.01
C LYS A 102 2.39 -5.58 -12.69
N PRO A 103 2.41 -6.61 -11.83
CA PRO A 103 1.21 -7.21 -11.30
C PRO A 103 0.32 -6.18 -10.62
N VAL A 104 -0.98 -6.30 -10.81
CA VAL A 104 -1.99 -5.45 -10.20
C VAL A 104 -3.10 -6.32 -9.66
N LEU A 105 -3.55 -6.02 -8.47
CA LEU A 105 -4.71 -6.62 -7.82
C LEU A 105 -5.90 -5.71 -8.01
N SER A 106 -7.06 -6.28 -8.34
CA SER A 106 -8.27 -5.51 -8.64
C SER A 106 -9.42 -5.90 -7.73
N TYR A 107 -9.97 -4.94 -7.01
CA TYR A 107 -11.02 -5.16 -6.04
C TYR A 107 -12.21 -4.21 -6.27
N SER A 108 -13.42 -4.72 -6.04
CA SER A 108 -14.66 -3.90 -6.12
C SER A 108 -15.01 -3.22 -4.79
N GLY A 109 -14.32 -3.53 -3.72
CA GLY A 109 -14.53 -2.93 -2.40
C GLY A 109 -13.91 -3.75 -1.29
N PHE A 110 -14.09 -3.27 -0.06
CA PHE A 110 -13.47 -3.82 1.14
C PHE A 110 -14.47 -3.89 2.28
N GLU A 111 -14.26 -4.82 3.19
CA GLU A 111 -15.00 -5.00 4.42
C GLU A 111 -14.03 -5.25 5.56
N LEU A 112 -14.29 -4.68 6.73
CA LEU A 112 -13.52 -5.01 7.93
C LEU A 112 -13.84 -6.44 8.35
N ASP A 113 -12.82 -7.18 8.74
CA ASP A 113 -12.92 -8.58 9.18
C ASP A 113 -11.96 -8.84 10.34
N ALA A 114 -12.00 -10.03 10.89
CA ALA A 114 -11.01 -10.43 11.88
C ALA A 114 -9.60 -10.48 11.25
N GLU A 115 -8.59 -10.17 12.04
CA GLU A 115 -7.21 -10.30 11.62
C GLU A 115 -6.87 -11.76 11.31
N THR A 116 -6.18 -11.99 10.19
CA THR A 116 -5.71 -13.31 9.79
C THR A 116 -4.35 -13.58 10.42
N GLN A 117 -4.20 -14.74 11.07
CA GLN A 117 -2.96 -15.12 11.76
C GLN A 117 -2.04 -16.03 10.92
N THR A 118 -2.49 -16.48 9.76
CA THR A 118 -1.71 -17.34 8.87
C THR A 118 -1.62 -16.68 7.51
N PHE A 119 -0.39 -16.63 6.96
CA PHE A 119 -0.12 -15.95 5.70
C PHE A 119 0.52 -16.93 4.73
N ASP A 120 0.04 -16.90 3.51
CA ASP A 120 0.63 -17.61 2.39
C ASP A 120 0.80 -16.60 1.24
N GLY A 121 2.02 -16.16 1.06
CA GLY A 121 2.41 -15.34 -0.07
C GLY A 121 2.04 -13.86 0.02
N ASN A 122 0.96 -13.45 -0.64
CA ASN A 122 0.58 -12.06 -0.82
C ASN A 122 -0.24 -11.50 0.35
N LEU A 123 0.37 -10.68 1.18
CA LEU A 123 -0.27 -10.06 2.35
C LEU A 123 -1.42 -9.12 1.99
N THR A 124 -1.40 -8.53 0.79
CA THR A 124 -2.50 -7.69 0.30
C THR A 124 -3.79 -8.48 0.18
N ASP A 125 -3.74 -9.72 -0.29
CA ASP A 125 -4.90 -10.64 -0.35
C ASP A 125 -5.19 -11.31 1.00
N ALA A 126 -4.19 -11.40 1.86
CA ALA A 126 -4.29 -12.07 3.16
C ALA A 126 -4.87 -11.18 4.28
N GLY A 127 -5.49 -10.07 3.95
CA GLY A 127 -6.17 -9.22 4.93
C GLY A 127 -5.50 -7.88 5.20
N TYR A 128 -4.43 -7.53 4.49
CA TYR A 128 -3.66 -6.31 4.71
C TYR A 128 -3.51 -5.41 3.47
N PRO A 129 -4.61 -5.15 2.72
CA PRO A 129 -4.53 -4.44 1.44
C PRO A 129 -3.99 -3.02 1.58
N PHE A 130 -4.27 -2.32 2.67
CA PHE A 130 -3.85 -0.93 2.92
C PHE A 130 -2.68 -0.81 3.89
N TYR A 131 -2.11 -1.92 4.33
CA TYR A 131 -1.08 -1.90 5.34
C TYR A 131 0.19 -1.18 4.85
N ALA A 132 0.64 -0.22 5.62
CA ALA A 132 1.90 0.50 5.41
C ALA A 132 2.74 0.41 6.68
N GLY A 133 3.89 -0.23 6.58
CA GLY A 133 4.74 -0.50 7.74
C GLY A 133 5.59 -1.73 7.54
N SER A 134 6.06 -2.31 8.65
CA SER A 134 6.87 -3.53 8.64
C SER A 134 6.06 -4.70 9.16
N PHE A 135 6.14 -5.81 8.45
CA PHE A 135 5.47 -7.06 8.77
C PHE A 135 6.51 -8.13 9.10
N GLU A 136 6.37 -8.81 10.21
CA GLU A 136 7.29 -9.87 10.64
C GLU A 136 6.67 -11.25 10.38
N LEU A 137 7.43 -12.09 9.69
CA LEU A 137 7.12 -13.48 9.43
C LEU A 137 8.16 -14.34 10.12
N GLU A 138 7.71 -15.28 10.95
CA GLU A 138 8.57 -16.19 11.68
C GLU A 138 8.26 -17.64 11.27
N ASN A 139 9.31 -18.44 11.11
CA ASN A 139 9.20 -19.85 10.83
C ASN A 139 10.42 -20.62 11.35
N GLU A 140 10.31 -21.93 11.41
CA GLU A 140 11.39 -22.83 11.71
C GLU A 140 11.66 -23.77 10.52
N PHE A 141 12.92 -24.13 10.34
CA PHE A 141 13.35 -25.11 9.34
C PHE A 141 14.43 -26.04 9.89
N ILE A 142 14.53 -27.23 9.34
CA ILE A 142 15.48 -28.25 9.80
C ILE A 142 16.62 -28.38 8.80
N VAL A 143 17.84 -28.39 9.31
CA VAL A 143 19.05 -28.67 8.55
C VAL A 143 19.63 -30.00 9.06
N ASP A 144 19.67 -31.01 8.21
CA ASP A 144 20.16 -32.33 8.59
C ASP A 144 21.67 -32.34 8.82
N THR A 145 22.43 -31.65 7.96
CA THR A 145 23.90 -31.59 8.02
C THR A 145 24.40 -30.25 7.51
N VAL A 146 25.36 -29.67 8.24
CA VAL A 146 26.10 -28.47 7.81
C VAL A 146 27.50 -28.89 7.36
N GLU A 147 27.77 -28.76 6.06
CA GLU A 147 29.08 -29.10 5.47
C GLU A 147 30.07 -27.93 5.63
N ASN A 148 31.20 -28.15 6.28
CA ASN A 148 32.20 -27.11 6.61
C ASN A 148 32.84 -26.40 5.41
N GLN A 149 32.66 -26.90 4.18
CA GLN A 149 33.22 -26.29 2.97
C GLN A 149 32.17 -25.69 2.05
N ARG A 150 30.93 -25.65 2.50
CA ARG A 150 29.80 -25.07 1.76
C ARG A 150 29.41 -23.71 2.31
N ARG A 151 28.89 -22.90 1.44
CA ARG A 151 28.23 -21.64 1.82
C ARG A 151 26.72 -21.79 1.64
N TYR A 152 25.99 -21.22 2.55
CA TYR A 152 24.52 -21.30 2.58
C TYR A 152 23.96 -19.88 2.48
N PHE A 153 23.06 -19.68 1.52
CA PHE A 153 22.39 -18.40 1.32
C PHE A 153 20.89 -18.58 1.41
N LEU A 154 20.23 -17.70 2.16
CA LEU A 154 18.77 -17.57 2.10
C LEU A 154 18.42 -16.63 0.94
N SER A 155 17.80 -17.15 -0.10
CA SER A 155 17.42 -16.42 -1.32
C SER A 155 15.92 -16.15 -1.35
N PHE A 156 15.56 -14.97 -1.85
CA PHE A 156 14.18 -14.51 -1.99
C PHE A 156 13.85 -14.40 -3.49
N PRO A 157 13.31 -15.47 -4.11
CA PRO A 157 13.12 -15.56 -5.57
C PRO A 157 12.03 -14.59 -6.07
N SER A 158 10.96 -14.40 -5.30
CA SER A 158 9.86 -13.51 -5.67
C SER A 158 9.23 -12.89 -4.42
N PHE A 159 9.23 -11.56 -4.37
CA PHE A 159 8.63 -10.78 -3.30
C PHE A 159 8.29 -9.37 -3.79
N GLU A 160 7.40 -8.71 -3.06
CA GLU A 160 7.12 -7.28 -3.20
C GLU A 160 7.24 -6.62 -1.83
N ALA A 161 8.32 -5.92 -1.63
CA ALA A 161 8.63 -5.14 -0.43
C ALA A 161 9.68 -4.08 -0.75
N THR A 162 9.76 -3.02 0.04
CA THR A 162 10.78 -1.99 -0.09
C THR A 162 12.11 -2.45 0.49
N VAL A 163 12.06 -3.14 1.62
CA VAL A 163 13.24 -3.65 2.35
C VAL A 163 12.90 -5.01 2.95
N ILE A 164 13.85 -5.95 2.86
CA ILE A 164 13.81 -7.22 3.58
C ILE A 164 14.90 -7.19 4.66
N ARG A 165 14.53 -7.52 5.90
CA ARG A 165 15.48 -7.83 6.98
C ARG A 165 15.34 -9.28 7.36
N VAL A 166 16.47 -9.92 7.65
CA VAL A 166 16.54 -11.33 8.00
C VAL A 166 17.25 -11.48 9.32
N GLU A 167 16.72 -12.35 10.16
CA GLU A 167 17.35 -12.81 11.39
C GLU A 167 17.32 -14.33 11.39
N ILE A 168 18.46 -14.95 11.66
CA ILE A 168 18.62 -16.41 11.78
C ILE A 168 19.07 -16.72 13.20
N ASN A 169 18.35 -17.60 13.88
CA ASN A 169 18.66 -18.02 15.26
C ASN A 169 18.91 -16.84 16.22
N GLY A 170 18.11 -15.77 16.10
CA GLY A 170 18.23 -14.56 16.89
C GLY A 170 19.35 -13.60 16.48
N SER A 171 20.06 -13.90 15.39
CA SER A 171 21.16 -13.07 14.88
C SER A 171 20.73 -12.29 13.64
N PRO A 172 20.67 -10.95 13.70
CA PRO A 172 20.27 -10.13 12.57
C PRO A 172 21.35 -10.05 11.49
N LEU A 173 20.91 -10.02 10.24
CA LEU A 173 21.76 -9.85 9.05
C LEU A 173 21.58 -8.45 8.45
N PRO A 174 22.53 -7.98 7.61
CA PRO A 174 22.37 -6.73 6.88
C PRO A 174 21.08 -6.73 6.04
N PRO A 175 20.37 -5.59 5.95
CA PRO A 175 19.13 -5.51 5.18
C PRO A 175 19.38 -5.73 3.67
N LEU A 176 18.49 -6.45 3.03
CA LEU A 176 18.51 -6.69 1.60
C LEU A 176 17.74 -5.57 0.90
N VAL A 177 18.47 -4.71 0.19
CA VAL A 177 17.93 -3.53 -0.52
C VAL A 177 18.27 -3.51 -2.01
N PHE A 178 19.17 -4.38 -2.46
CA PHE A 178 19.62 -4.51 -3.84
C PHE A 178 19.85 -5.98 -4.22
N ASN A 179 19.75 -6.28 -5.51
CA ASN A 179 20.13 -7.58 -6.04
C ASN A 179 21.64 -7.88 -5.84
N PRO A 180 21.96 -9.17 -5.58
CA PRO A 180 21.05 -10.29 -5.38
C PRO A 180 20.36 -10.22 -4.02
N PHE A 181 19.06 -10.57 -3.97
CA PHE A 181 18.32 -10.64 -2.70
C PHE A 181 18.61 -11.97 -1.99
N GLU A 182 19.84 -12.08 -1.51
CA GLU A 182 20.40 -13.25 -0.86
C GLU A 182 21.14 -12.84 0.42
N ALA A 183 20.84 -13.53 1.51
CA ALA A 183 21.53 -13.35 2.80
C ALA A 183 22.48 -14.53 3.03
N ASP A 184 23.76 -14.27 3.27
CA ASP A 184 24.71 -15.30 3.71
C ASP A 184 24.41 -15.71 5.14
N ILE A 185 23.98 -16.94 5.33
CA ILE A 185 23.57 -17.51 6.61
C ILE A 185 24.54 -18.60 7.11
N THR A 186 25.66 -18.80 6.44
CA THR A 186 26.61 -19.91 6.66
C THR A 186 27.03 -20.04 8.12
N GLU A 187 27.49 -18.94 8.73
CA GLU A 187 27.99 -18.94 10.10
C GLU A 187 26.90 -19.01 11.18
N LEU A 188 25.63 -18.89 10.78
CA LEU A 188 24.49 -18.85 11.69
C LEU A 188 23.72 -20.18 11.73
N LEU A 189 23.95 -21.05 10.74
CA LEU A 189 23.28 -22.34 10.65
C LEU A 189 23.91 -23.37 11.59
N HIS A 190 23.07 -24.22 12.15
CA HIS A 190 23.48 -25.42 12.85
C HIS A 190 22.61 -26.62 12.45
N GLU A 191 23.11 -27.81 12.71
CA GLU A 191 22.31 -29.03 12.51
C GLU A 191 21.12 -29.06 13.46
N GLY A 192 19.97 -29.53 12.96
CA GLY A 192 18.72 -29.55 13.67
C GLY A 192 17.82 -28.36 13.32
N VAL A 193 17.03 -27.90 14.27
CA VAL A 193 16.04 -26.85 14.10
C VAL A 193 16.69 -25.46 14.11
N ASN A 194 16.47 -24.70 13.06
CA ASN A 194 16.89 -23.30 12.96
C ASN A 194 15.64 -22.42 12.85
N SER A 195 15.69 -21.23 13.46
CA SER A 195 14.64 -20.22 13.34
C SER A 195 15.00 -19.16 12.30
N VAL A 196 14.00 -18.70 11.57
CA VAL A 196 14.10 -17.57 10.65
C VAL A 196 13.02 -16.55 10.96
N LYS A 197 13.42 -15.28 11.07
CA LYS A 197 12.51 -14.13 11.07
C LYS A 197 12.80 -13.28 9.85
N VAL A 198 11.76 -12.97 9.08
CA VAL A 198 11.82 -12.10 7.93
C VAL A 198 10.93 -10.89 8.18
N THR A 199 11.51 -9.70 8.19
CA THR A 199 10.76 -8.44 8.30
C THR A 199 10.67 -7.80 6.93
N LEU A 200 9.45 -7.67 6.43
CA LEU A 200 9.14 -7.02 5.16
C LEU A 200 8.62 -5.60 5.43
N THR A 201 9.29 -4.60 4.89
CA THR A 201 8.81 -3.21 4.98
C THR A 201 8.10 -2.84 3.70
N ASN A 202 6.83 -2.43 3.80
CA ASN A 202 6.01 -2.00 2.67
C ASN A 202 6.24 -0.51 2.34
N SER A 203 5.78 -0.12 1.17
CA SER A 203 5.63 1.29 0.77
C SER A 203 4.25 1.83 1.14
N LEU A 204 4.06 3.14 1.00
CA LEU A 204 2.77 3.80 1.17
C LEU A 204 1.83 3.63 -0.05
N ARG A 205 2.25 2.90 -1.09
CA ARG A 205 1.53 2.84 -2.37
C ARG A 205 0.07 2.40 -2.23
N ASN A 206 -0.19 1.33 -1.49
CA ASN A 206 -1.54 0.83 -1.31
C ASN A 206 -2.38 1.68 -0.35
N MET A 207 -1.77 2.39 0.58
CA MET A 207 -2.46 3.29 1.49
C MET A 207 -2.87 4.60 0.80
N LEU A 208 -1.95 5.22 0.06
CA LEU A 208 -2.15 6.55 -0.52
C LEU A 208 -2.69 6.54 -1.97
N GLY A 209 -2.57 5.43 -2.66
CA GLY A 209 -2.98 5.35 -4.06
C GLY A 209 -1.93 5.85 -5.06
N PRO A 210 -2.34 6.15 -6.29
CA PRO A 210 -3.73 6.20 -6.79
C PRO A 210 -4.35 4.81 -6.99
N HIS A 211 -5.64 4.66 -6.67
CA HIS A 211 -6.31 3.36 -6.71
C HIS A 211 -7.19 3.14 -7.93
N HIS A 212 -7.67 4.21 -8.57
CA HIS A 212 -8.76 4.16 -9.54
C HIS A 212 -8.33 4.44 -11.00
N HIS A 213 -7.03 4.40 -11.29
CA HIS A 213 -6.56 4.63 -12.64
C HIS A 213 -6.76 3.38 -13.52
N LYS A 214 -7.42 3.53 -14.68
CA LYS A 214 -7.73 2.39 -15.58
C LYS A 214 -6.52 1.61 -16.07
N GLY A 215 -5.35 2.24 -16.10
CA GLY A 215 -4.08 1.62 -16.45
C GLY A 215 -3.46 0.82 -15.29
N GLY A 216 -4.05 0.84 -14.10
CA GLY A 216 -3.51 0.20 -12.92
C GLY A 216 -2.36 1.00 -12.31
N GLU A 217 -1.18 0.40 -12.21
CA GLU A 217 0.00 1.05 -11.65
C GLU A 217 0.57 2.11 -12.59
N LEU A 218 0.78 3.31 -12.08
CA LEU A 218 1.45 4.40 -12.79
C LEU A 218 2.95 4.32 -12.53
N ILE A 219 3.76 4.69 -13.55
CA ILE A 219 5.22 4.67 -13.44
C ILE A 219 5.72 5.67 -12.41
N ALA A 220 5.11 6.84 -12.42
CA ALA A 220 5.41 7.92 -11.50
C ALA A 220 4.17 8.76 -11.30
N VAL A 221 3.99 9.22 -10.07
CA VAL A 221 2.96 10.17 -9.68
C VAL A 221 3.67 11.33 -9.01
N GLY A 222 3.42 12.53 -9.50
CA GLY A 222 3.96 13.77 -8.91
C GLY A 222 2.84 14.78 -8.68
N PRO A 223 3.11 15.89 -8.00
CA PRO A 223 2.12 16.91 -7.72
C PRO A 223 1.39 17.41 -8.97
N LEU A 224 2.08 17.51 -10.10
CA LEU A 224 1.49 17.94 -11.38
C LEU A 224 0.55 16.90 -12.00
N SER A 225 0.64 15.63 -11.59
CA SER A 225 -0.27 14.58 -12.06
C SER A 225 -1.71 14.82 -11.65
N PHE A 226 -1.94 15.71 -10.70
CA PHE A 226 -3.26 16.03 -10.13
C PHE A 226 -3.74 17.44 -10.47
N THR A 227 -2.98 18.23 -11.25
CA THR A 227 -3.31 19.64 -11.52
C THR A 227 -4.05 19.88 -12.82
N GLY A 228 -4.23 18.88 -13.68
CA GLY A 228 -4.80 19.04 -15.01
C GLY A 228 -3.86 19.62 -16.05
N GLU A 229 -2.64 19.97 -15.66
CA GLU A 229 -1.60 20.36 -16.60
C GLU A 229 -0.96 19.11 -17.21
N THR A 230 -0.46 19.23 -18.46
CA THR A 230 0.30 18.15 -19.10
C THR A 230 1.52 17.82 -18.22
N SER A 231 1.44 16.73 -17.50
CA SER A 231 2.54 16.26 -16.68
C SER A 231 3.53 15.50 -17.55
N TRP A 232 4.80 15.50 -17.17
CA TRP A 232 5.83 14.68 -17.83
C TRP A 232 5.50 13.15 -17.76
N THR A 233 4.52 12.77 -16.95
CA THR A 233 3.99 11.40 -16.84
C THR A 233 2.85 11.13 -17.81
N SER A 234 2.25 12.16 -18.40
CA SER A 234 1.28 12.01 -19.49
C SER A 234 2.06 11.99 -20.80
N THR A 235 2.30 10.83 -21.31
CA THR A 235 3.31 10.60 -22.34
C THR A 235 2.79 10.58 -23.75
N ASP A 236 1.49 10.47 -23.95
CA ASP A 236 0.87 10.48 -25.28
C ASP A 236 -0.05 11.67 -25.42
N LYS A 237 0.18 12.42 -26.50
CA LYS A 237 -0.74 13.46 -26.94
C LYS A 237 -2.10 12.83 -27.20
N GLY A 238 -3.02 13.02 -26.28
CA GLY A 238 -4.39 12.48 -26.35
C GLY A 238 -4.79 11.54 -25.23
N GLU A 239 -3.87 11.11 -24.35
CA GLU A 239 -4.27 10.48 -23.09
C GLU A 239 -4.55 11.56 -22.05
N ALA A 240 -5.79 11.62 -21.56
CA ALA A 240 -6.14 12.46 -20.44
C ALA A 240 -5.31 12.03 -19.22
N ASN A 241 -4.72 12.98 -18.52
CA ASN A 241 -4.08 12.66 -17.26
C ASN A 241 -5.14 12.37 -16.18
N TRP A 242 -4.73 11.89 -15.03
CA TRP A 242 -5.61 11.57 -13.90
C TRP A 242 -6.58 12.71 -13.55
N TYR A 243 -6.13 13.96 -13.67
CA TYR A 243 -6.92 15.13 -13.36
C TYR A 243 -7.97 15.48 -14.44
N ASP A 244 -7.59 15.33 -15.70
CA ASP A 244 -8.46 15.68 -16.84
C ASP A 244 -9.75 14.86 -16.85
N VAL A 245 -9.70 13.64 -16.38
CA VAL A 245 -10.87 12.76 -16.26
C VAL A 245 -11.92 13.30 -15.32
N ARG A 246 -11.52 13.89 -14.22
CA ARG A 246 -12.46 14.50 -13.27
C ARG A 246 -13.20 15.68 -13.88
N LEU A 247 -12.55 16.39 -14.80
CA LEU A 247 -13.11 17.55 -15.47
C LEU A 247 -14.01 17.18 -16.65
N THR A 248 -13.72 16.09 -17.33
CA THR A 248 -14.37 15.75 -18.58
C THR A 248 -15.44 14.65 -18.47
N GLY A 249 -15.50 13.96 -17.35
CA GLY A 249 -16.50 12.92 -17.05
C GLY A 249 -16.46 11.67 -17.94
N GLU A 250 -16.00 11.82 -19.17
CA GLU A 250 -15.99 10.75 -20.17
C GLU A 250 -14.60 10.24 -20.56
N ALA A 251 -13.55 10.88 -20.11
CA ALA A 251 -12.20 10.54 -20.55
C ALA A 251 -11.73 9.13 -20.12
N GLY A 252 -12.52 8.46 -19.30
CA GLY A 252 -12.41 7.03 -19.10
C GLY A 252 -11.10 6.52 -18.53
N ILE A 253 -10.34 7.34 -17.76
CA ILE A 253 -9.20 6.83 -17.00
C ILE A 253 -9.57 6.47 -15.56
N TRP A 254 -10.70 6.93 -15.05
CA TRP A 254 -11.27 6.51 -13.79
C TRP A 254 -12.00 5.18 -13.90
N ARG A 255 -11.88 4.34 -12.87
CA ARG A 255 -12.69 3.15 -12.66
C ARG A 255 -13.09 3.06 -11.19
N ASP A 256 -14.26 2.49 -10.95
CA ASP A 256 -14.76 2.31 -9.58
C ASP A 256 -14.00 1.22 -8.83
N ASP A 257 -13.37 0.28 -9.56
CA ASP A 257 -12.51 -0.73 -8.98
C ASP A 257 -11.23 -0.11 -8.39
N TYR A 258 -10.77 -0.70 -7.30
CA TYR A 258 -9.49 -0.38 -6.70
C TYR A 258 -8.38 -1.20 -7.34
N TYR A 259 -7.29 -0.54 -7.71
CA TYR A 259 -6.07 -1.18 -8.17
C TYR A 259 -4.98 -1.05 -7.12
N MET A 260 -4.48 -2.20 -6.69
CA MET A 260 -3.44 -2.30 -5.68
C MET A 260 -2.26 -3.09 -6.21
N VAL A 261 -1.12 -2.98 -5.53
CA VAL A 261 0.05 -3.79 -5.82
C VAL A 261 0.18 -4.89 -4.76
N PRO A 262 0.73 -6.05 -5.12
CA PRO A 262 1.01 -7.09 -4.14
C PRO A 262 2.04 -6.62 -3.12
N PHE A 263 1.99 -7.20 -1.93
CA PHE A 263 2.97 -7.02 -0.86
C PHE A 263 3.19 -8.36 -0.17
N GLY A 264 4.43 -8.74 0.08
CA GLY A 264 4.77 -9.97 0.79
C GLY A 264 5.79 -10.84 0.07
N LEU A 265 5.95 -12.07 0.55
CA LEU A 265 6.74 -13.11 -0.09
C LEU A 265 5.85 -13.85 -1.08
N LEU A 266 5.97 -13.56 -2.38
CA LEU A 266 5.12 -14.16 -3.41
C LEU A 266 5.54 -15.60 -3.71
N GLU A 267 6.80 -15.95 -3.41
CA GLU A 267 7.31 -17.31 -3.39
C GLU A 267 8.08 -17.54 -2.09
N ALA A 268 8.06 -18.79 -1.62
CA ALA A 268 8.79 -19.16 -0.42
C ALA A 268 10.30 -18.92 -0.58
N PRO A 269 10.98 -18.36 0.43
CA PRO A 269 12.43 -18.25 0.44
C PRO A 269 13.08 -19.63 0.32
N GLN A 270 14.26 -19.69 -0.32
CA GLN A 270 14.99 -20.92 -0.61
C GLN A 270 16.39 -20.87 -0.03
N ILE A 271 16.89 -22.01 0.45
CA ILE A 271 18.29 -22.14 0.86
C ILE A 271 19.09 -22.61 -0.35
N LEU A 272 20.02 -21.78 -0.80
CA LEU A 272 20.98 -22.09 -1.83
C LEU A 272 22.27 -22.58 -1.20
N ILE A 273 22.84 -23.66 -1.72
CA ILE A 273 24.11 -24.24 -1.26
C ILE A 273 25.14 -24.09 -2.37
N GLN A 274 26.27 -23.46 -2.06
CA GLN A 274 27.37 -23.20 -2.99
C GLN A 274 28.69 -23.84 -2.53
#